data_6c930feea0df41ac4adea834f53c725c
#
_entry.id   6c930feea0df41ac4adea834f53c725c
#
_cell.length_a   1.000
_cell.length_b   1.000
_cell.length_c   1.000
_cell.angle_alpha   90.00
_cell.angle_beta   90.00
_cell.angle_gamma   90.00
#
_symmetry.space_group_name_H-M   'P 1'
#
loop_
_entity.id
_entity.type
_entity.pdbx_description
1 polymer ?
#
loop_
_entity_poly.entity_id
_entity_poly.type
_entity_poly.pdbx_seq_one_letter_code
_entity_poly.pdbx_strand_id
1 'polypeptide(L)'
;MYVEREITGTFLSAARLNSIVVIVGPRQSGKTTFLKAQSKSVSENYLSFDDPDVRELFDTDVKRFENQYLSGDSVVVLDEIQYGKEPGGKLKYLADKGKKLWVTSSSQVALGKEVLGWLVGRASIIALYQFSLNEVLKSEGQKEVTPNILKRVIEKHIIYGGYPKVVLEKDNSSKETMLKDLYQLMILKDVARTFNIEDTAGLERLAQYLSHSVGNLISYEALSRELGLSSLTVKKYVDAMEKSYLIVRVPPLFKNKLKEIVKQHKLYFVDTGMRNAVANSFYAPPEIKGKLLENYIFSELIKAGETVKYWQSKNNAEVDFVVQHGGELIPIEVKVKVDGKHLIGRSLQSFIEAYKPERGFVVFYEGEPSASEYKGCSIGAVNVKDLLSALRKERKDDPS
;
A
#
# COMPACT_ATOMS: atom_id res chain seq x y z
N MET A 1 -9.66 7.08 -19.88
CA MET A 1 -10.78 6.49 -19.09
C MET A 1 -10.47 6.68 -17.62
N TYR A 2 -11.38 7.23 -16.82
CA TYR A 2 -11.25 7.33 -15.36
C TYR A 2 -11.90 6.09 -14.73
N VAL A 3 -11.22 5.47 -13.78
CA VAL A 3 -11.75 4.38 -12.95
C VAL A 3 -12.02 4.93 -11.57
N GLU A 4 -13.28 4.83 -11.11
CA GLU A 4 -13.66 5.30 -9.78
C GLU A 4 -12.91 4.53 -8.68
N ARG A 5 -12.29 5.28 -7.77
CA ARG A 5 -11.46 4.73 -6.70
C ARG A 5 -12.30 4.38 -5.46
N GLU A 6 -11.93 3.28 -4.82
CA GLU A 6 -12.62 2.80 -3.61
C GLU A 6 -12.53 3.78 -2.44
N ILE A 7 -11.51 4.63 -2.39
CA ILE A 7 -11.34 5.66 -1.35
C ILE A 7 -12.26 6.87 -1.51
N THR A 8 -13.05 6.96 -2.59
CA THR A 8 -13.87 8.16 -2.90
C THR A 8 -14.77 8.57 -1.75
N GLY A 9 -15.47 7.61 -1.13
CA GLY A 9 -16.35 7.91 0.01
C GLY A 9 -15.61 8.46 1.23
N THR A 10 -14.49 7.84 1.59
CA THR A 10 -13.61 8.29 2.69
C THR A 10 -13.05 9.68 2.41
N PHE A 11 -12.62 9.93 1.16
CA PHE A 11 -12.11 11.24 0.74
C PHE A 11 -13.17 12.33 0.87
N LEU A 12 -14.39 12.09 0.36
CA LEU A 12 -15.48 13.08 0.42
C LEU A 12 -15.90 13.39 1.87
N SER A 13 -15.90 12.38 2.74
CA SER A 13 -16.15 12.59 4.18
C SER A 13 -15.05 13.42 4.82
N ALA A 14 -13.78 13.10 4.56
CA ALA A 14 -12.63 13.87 5.05
C ALA A 14 -12.63 15.32 4.55
N ALA A 15 -12.97 15.56 3.27
CA ALA A 15 -13.03 16.89 2.67
C ALA A 15 -14.14 17.78 3.22
N ARG A 16 -15.19 17.18 3.80
CA ARG A 16 -16.25 17.93 4.52
C ARG A 16 -15.80 18.34 5.92
N LEU A 17 -15.04 17.48 6.60
CA LEU A 17 -14.67 17.65 8.01
C LEU A 17 -13.40 18.51 8.20
N ASN A 18 -12.49 18.52 7.22
CA ASN A 18 -11.17 19.13 7.38
C ASN A 18 -10.87 20.18 6.32
N SER A 19 -10.10 21.18 6.72
CA SER A 19 -9.58 22.22 5.79
C SER A 19 -8.53 21.66 4.84
N ILE A 20 -7.81 20.61 5.25
CA ILE A 20 -6.76 19.98 4.45
C ILE A 20 -7.06 18.50 4.30
N VAL A 21 -7.00 17.98 3.07
CA VAL A 21 -6.97 16.54 2.80
C VAL A 21 -5.69 16.21 2.06
N VAL A 22 -4.89 15.33 2.63
CA VAL A 22 -3.62 14.90 2.05
C VAL A 22 -3.76 13.51 1.47
N ILE A 23 -3.55 13.38 0.16
CA ILE A 23 -3.50 12.09 -0.53
C ILE A 23 -2.05 11.67 -0.67
N VAL A 24 -1.67 10.60 0.01
CA VAL A 24 -0.33 10.01 -0.06
C VAL A 24 -0.36 8.70 -0.83
N GLY A 25 0.79 8.30 -1.35
CA GLY A 25 0.88 7.00 -2.02
C GLY A 25 1.94 6.97 -3.11
N PRO A 26 2.18 5.80 -3.70
CA PRO A 26 3.24 5.60 -4.69
C PRO A 26 3.16 6.58 -5.86
N ARG A 27 4.31 6.88 -6.47
CA ARG A 27 4.35 7.60 -7.76
C ARG A 27 3.46 6.89 -8.78
N GLN A 28 2.76 7.65 -9.61
CA GLN A 28 1.86 7.14 -10.66
C GLN A 28 0.70 6.23 -10.16
N SER A 29 0.35 6.23 -8.88
CA SER A 29 -0.86 5.55 -8.37
C SER A 29 -2.17 6.25 -8.76
N GLY A 30 -2.09 7.43 -9.39
CA GLY A 30 -3.25 8.18 -9.88
C GLY A 30 -3.75 9.28 -8.94
N LYS A 31 -2.94 9.76 -7.97
CA LYS A 31 -3.32 10.82 -7.00
C LYS A 31 -3.87 12.08 -7.66
N THR A 32 -3.10 12.65 -8.59
CA THR A 32 -3.49 13.84 -9.35
C THR A 32 -4.76 13.61 -10.17
N THR A 33 -4.86 12.46 -10.86
CA THR A 33 -6.04 12.08 -11.65
C THR A 33 -7.27 11.93 -10.76
N PHE A 34 -7.10 11.31 -9.59
CA PHE A 34 -8.16 11.17 -8.60
C PHE A 34 -8.69 12.52 -8.15
N LEU A 35 -7.82 13.45 -7.72
CA LEU A 35 -8.25 14.77 -7.27
C LEU A 35 -8.93 15.59 -8.37
N LYS A 36 -8.39 15.54 -9.60
CA LYS A 36 -9.03 16.21 -10.77
C LYS A 36 -10.42 15.66 -11.07
N ALA A 37 -10.68 14.39 -10.79
CA ALA A 37 -11.99 13.77 -10.99
C ALA A 37 -13.00 14.14 -9.89
N GLN A 38 -12.58 14.62 -8.71
CA GLN A 38 -13.48 14.95 -7.60
C GLN A 38 -14.13 16.35 -7.76
N SER A 39 -13.57 17.26 -8.53
CA SER A 39 -14.12 18.61 -8.72
C SER A 39 -13.85 19.14 -10.10
N LYS A 40 -14.90 19.68 -10.74
CA LYS A 40 -14.78 20.33 -12.05
C LYS A 40 -13.95 21.64 -11.98
N SER A 41 -13.92 22.32 -10.83
CA SER A 41 -13.15 23.55 -10.60
C SER A 41 -11.66 23.32 -10.31
N VAL A 42 -11.24 22.07 -10.11
CA VAL A 42 -9.85 21.72 -9.77
C VAL A 42 -8.87 22.02 -10.89
N SER A 43 -9.31 22.00 -12.16
CA SER A 43 -8.45 22.33 -13.29
C SER A 43 -7.97 23.81 -13.30
N GLU A 44 -8.76 24.71 -12.70
CA GLU A 44 -8.45 26.13 -12.61
C GLU A 44 -7.62 26.47 -11.36
N ASN A 45 -7.68 25.63 -10.32
CA ASN A 45 -7.04 25.82 -9.03
C ASN A 45 -6.01 24.73 -8.71
N TYR A 46 -5.27 24.27 -9.72
CA TYR A 46 -4.26 23.22 -9.59
C TYR A 46 -2.85 23.84 -9.68
N LEU A 47 -2.06 23.62 -8.64
CA LEU A 47 -0.68 24.08 -8.52
C LEU A 47 0.24 22.86 -8.35
N SER A 48 1.22 22.73 -9.24
CA SER A 48 2.24 21.68 -9.15
C SER A 48 3.52 22.20 -8.54
N PHE A 49 4.04 21.52 -7.55
CA PHE A 49 5.36 21.81 -6.96
C PHE A 49 6.52 21.28 -7.81
N ASP A 50 6.24 20.62 -8.95
CA ASP A 50 7.24 20.43 -10.00
C ASP A 50 7.60 21.76 -10.71
N ASP A 51 6.65 22.74 -10.73
CA ASP A 51 6.87 24.08 -11.24
C ASP A 51 7.78 24.88 -10.29
N PRO A 52 8.96 25.35 -10.77
CA PRO A 52 9.89 26.11 -9.95
C PRO A 52 9.31 27.42 -9.40
N ASP A 53 8.48 28.13 -10.18
CA ASP A 53 7.94 29.44 -9.81
C ASP A 53 6.92 29.29 -8.67
N VAL A 54 6.03 28.28 -8.76
CA VAL A 54 5.08 27.94 -7.71
C VAL A 54 5.83 27.59 -6.42
N ARG A 55 6.86 26.76 -6.53
CA ARG A 55 7.67 26.31 -5.40
C ARG A 55 8.45 27.44 -4.76
N GLU A 56 9.14 28.27 -5.57
CA GLU A 56 9.93 29.40 -5.07
C GLU A 56 9.06 30.39 -4.29
N LEU A 57 7.90 30.75 -4.84
CA LEU A 57 6.99 31.66 -4.16
C LEU A 57 6.44 31.08 -2.85
N PHE A 58 6.06 29.81 -2.85
CA PHE A 58 5.63 29.13 -1.63
C PHE A 58 6.74 29.05 -0.58
N ASP A 59 7.99 28.83 -1.01
CA ASP A 59 9.15 28.67 -0.12
C ASP A 59 9.59 30.02 0.49
N THR A 60 9.53 31.11 -0.26
CA THR A 60 10.05 32.41 0.14
C THR A 60 9.01 33.32 0.78
N ASP A 61 7.75 33.33 0.27
CA ASP A 61 6.68 34.24 0.75
C ASP A 61 5.29 33.56 0.64
N VAL A 62 4.89 32.85 1.67
CA VAL A 62 3.60 32.17 1.74
C VAL A 62 2.40 33.14 1.70
N LYS A 63 2.57 34.40 2.15
CA LYS A 63 1.48 35.39 2.11
C LYS A 63 1.26 35.89 0.68
N ARG A 64 2.35 36.15 -0.06
CA ARG A 64 2.27 36.48 -1.48
C ARG A 64 1.73 35.31 -2.29
N PHE A 65 2.14 34.07 -1.96
CA PHE A 65 1.59 32.84 -2.54
C PHE A 65 0.07 32.75 -2.32
N GLU A 66 -0.42 33.01 -1.09
CA GLU A 66 -1.85 33.06 -0.77
C GLU A 66 -2.58 34.09 -1.65
N ASN A 67 -2.09 35.33 -1.71
CA ASN A 67 -2.72 36.40 -2.46
C ASN A 67 -2.77 36.11 -3.97
N GLN A 68 -1.73 35.46 -4.51
CA GLN A 68 -1.61 35.22 -5.94
C GLN A 68 -2.43 34.00 -6.41
N TYR A 69 -2.42 32.92 -5.63
CA TYR A 69 -2.97 31.63 -6.07
C TYR A 69 -4.20 31.16 -5.29
N LEU A 70 -4.46 31.71 -4.10
CA LEU A 70 -5.53 31.26 -3.23
C LEU A 70 -6.63 32.32 -3.03
N SER A 71 -6.83 33.18 -4.02
CA SER A 71 -7.90 34.18 -4.01
C SER A 71 -9.26 33.51 -4.20
N GLY A 72 -10.13 33.57 -3.17
CA GLY A 72 -11.48 33.00 -3.17
C GLY A 72 -11.66 31.81 -2.24
N ASP A 73 -12.90 31.27 -2.24
CA ASP A 73 -13.34 30.16 -1.34
C ASP A 73 -13.26 28.78 -2.00
N SER A 74 -12.71 28.67 -3.21
CA SER A 74 -12.61 27.41 -3.93
C SER A 74 -11.49 26.53 -3.36
N VAL A 75 -11.66 25.21 -3.48
CA VAL A 75 -10.62 24.26 -3.14
C VAL A 75 -9.44 24.40 -4.09
N VAL A 76 -8.22 24.42 -3.54
CA VAL A 76 -6.98 24.45 -4.33
C VAL A 76 -6.23 23.13 -4.15
N VAL A 77 -5.74 22.58 -5.25
CA VAL A 77 -4.89 21.38 -5.25
C VAL A 77 -3.42 21.79 -5.27
N LEU A 78 -2.68 21.30 -4.26
CA LEU A 78 -1.23 21.44 -4.16
C LEU A 78 -0.61 20.06 -4.45
N ASP A 79 -0.12 19.86 -5.66
CA ASP A 79 0.40 18.56 -6.12
C ASP A 79 1.90 18.44 -5.86
N GLU A 80 2.33 17.26 -5.35
CA GLU A 80 3.72 16.91 -5.04
C GLU A 80 4.39 17.88 -4.04
N ILE A 81 3.67 18.19 -2.94
CA ILE A 81 4.08 19.15 -1.89
C ILE A 81 5.45 18.85 -1.26
N GLN A 82 5.95 17.61 -1.38
CA GLN A 82 7.26 17.22 -0.85
C GLN A 82 8.44 17.97 -1.50
N TYR A 83 8.22 18.63 -2.60
CA TYR A 83 9.25 19.46 -3.23
C TYR A 83 9.36 20.86 -2.61
N GLY A 84 8.36 21.30 -1.84
CA GLY A 84 8.40 22.56 -1.08
C GLY A 84 9.19 22.41 0.23
N LYS A 85 9.76 23.53 0.70
CA LYS A 85 10.50 23.58 1.96
C LYS A 85 9.55 23.82 3.14
N GLU A 86 9.71 23.00 4.20
CA GLU A 86 8.95 23.13 5.46
C GLU A 86 7.44 23.32 5.26
N PRO A 87 6.78 22.43 4.49
CA PRO A 87 5.39 22.66 4.08
C PRO A 87 4.40 22.68 5.25
N GLY A 88 4.72 22.02 6.38
CA GLY A 88 3.79 21.88 7.51
C GLY A 88 3.32 23.20 8.10
N GLY A 89 4.25 24.11 8.43
CA GLY A 89 3.92 25.42 9.00
C GLY A 89 3.15 26.31 8.03
N LYS A 90 3.49 26.25 6.74
CA LYS A 90 2.82 27.02 5.67
C LYS A 90 1.41 26.50 5.40
N LEU A 91 1.23 25.17 5.33
CA LEU A 91 -0.10 24.55 5.19
C LEU A 91 -1.00 24.89 6.39
N LYS A 92 -0.44 24.85 7.62
CA LYS A 92 -1.16 25.30 8.81
C LYS A 92 -1.62 26.76 8.68
N TYR A 93 -0.70 27.66 8.31
CA TYR A 93 -1.02 29.09 8.12
C TYR A 93 -2.17 29.26 7.13
N LEU A 94 -2.14 28.58 5.98
CA LEU A 94 -3.19 28.65 4.97
C LEU A 94 -4.53 28.10 5.49
N ALA A 95 -4.50 26.99 6.23
CA ALA A 95 -5.70 26.41 6.85
C ALA A 95 -6.32 27.35 7.91
N ASP A 96 -5.47 27.99 8.74
CA ASP A 96 -5.91 28.97 9.75
C ASP A 96 -6.51 30.24 9.12
N LYS A 97 -6.21 30.52 7.83
CA LYS A 97 -6.84 31.54 6.97
C LYS A 97 -8.15 31.07 6.30
N GLY A 98 -8.62 29.86 6.64
CA GLY A 98 -9.87 29.30 6.09
C GLY A 98 -9.72 28.67 4.70
N LYS A 99 -8.49 28.54 4.16
CA LYS A 99 -8.30 27.94 2.83
C LYS A 99 -8.55 26.43 2.88
N LYS A 100 -9.25 25.90 1.86
CA LYS A 100 -9.48 24.47 1.66
C LYS A 100 -8.45 23.93 0.67
N LEU A 101 -7.63 22.99 1.14
CA LEU A 101 -6.48 22.48 0.39
C LEU A 101 -6.58 20.97 0.19
N TRP A 102 -6.46 20.51 -1.04
CA TRP A 102 -6.22 19.11 -1.36
C TRP A 102 -4.77 18.95 -1.79
N VAL A 103 -4.05 18.13 -1.05
CA VAL A 103 -2.59 18.04 -1.16
C VAL A 103 -2.20 16.65 -1.58
N THR A 104 -1.21 16.50 -2.48
CA THR A 104 -0.64 15.18 -2.77
C THR A 104 0.81 15.08 -2.34
N SER A 105 1.24 13.85 -2.04
CA SER A 105 2.65 13.50 -1.85
C SER A 105 2.93 12.08 -2.30
N SER A 106 4.04 11.88 -3.02
CA SER A 106 4.55 10.56 -3.39
C SER A 106 5.52 9.96 -2.35
N SER A 107 5.77 10.67 -1.25
CA SER A 107 6.65 10.22 -0.18
C SER A 107 6.03 10.43 1.20
N GLN A 108 6.18 9.43 2.08
CA GLN A 108 5.81 9.57 3.50
C GLN A 108 6.71 10.58 4.25
N VAL A 109 7.89 10.88 3.72
CA VAL A 109 8.86 11.79 4.36
C VAL A 109 8.34 13.22 4.42
N ALA A 110 7.65 13.67 3.37
CA ALA A 110 7.05 15.00 3.34
C ALA A 110 5.98 15.23 4.42
N LEU A 111 5.46 14.14 4.98
CA LEU A 111 4.51 14.12 6.09
C LEU A 111 5.16 13.63 7.39
N GLY A 112 6.48 13.82 7.53
CA GLY A 112 7.20 13.46 8.76
C GLY A 112 6.54 14.03 10.02
N LYS A 113 6.97 13.55 11.19
CA LYS A 113 6.38 13.92 12.49
C LYS A 113 6.18 15.44 12.66
N GLU A 114 7.07 16.25 12.10
CA GLU A 114 6.98 17.70 12.15
C GLU A 114 5.77 18.23 11.38
N VAL A 115 5.58 17.78 10.14
CA VAL A 115 4.42 18.20 9.31
C VAL A 115 3.11 17.72 9.93
N LEU A 116 3.08 16.47 10.41
CA LEU A 116 1.92 15.92 11.09
C LEU A 116 1.58 16.69 12.37
N GLY A 117 2.59 17.08 13.15
CA GLY A 117 2.40 17.90 14.36
C GLY A 117 1.72 19.24 14.08
N TRP A 118 2.02 19.88 12.95
CA TRP A 118 1.38 21.13 12.53
C TRP A 118 -0.06 20.95 12.03
N LEU A 119 -0.41 19.76 11.53
CA LEU A 119 -1.69 19.46 10.89
C LEU A 119 -2.71 18.76 11.81
N VAL A 120 -2.37 18.49 13.07
CA VAL A 120 -3.29 17.89 14.04
C VAL A 120 -4.59 18.69 14.13
N GLY A 121 -5.74 18.00 13.98
CA GLY A 121 -7.07 18.58 14.02
C GLY A 121 -7.48 19.41 12.78
N ARG A 122 -6.63 19.49 11.74
CA ARG A 122 -6.89 20.28 10.51
C ARG A 122 -6.85 19.45 9.25
N ALA A 123 -6.21 18.29 9.28
CA ALA A 123 -5.98 17.48 8.09
C ALA A 123 -6.39 16.02 8.29
N SER A 124 -6.92 15.44 7.22
CA SER A 124 -7.03 13.98 7.05
C SER A 124 -5.99 13.50 6.05
N ILE A 125 -5.36 12.37 6.37
CA ILE A 125 -4.38 11.72 5.49
C ILE A 125 -4.98 10.43 4.97
N ILE A 126 -5.01 10.28 3.64
CA ILE A 126 -5.60 9.13 2.97
C ILE A 126 -4.55 8.53 2.03
N ALA A 127 -4.29 7.24 2.17
CA ALA A 127 -3.41 6.52 1.28
C ALA A 127 -4.16 6.12 -0.01
N LEU A 128 -3.58 6.46 -1.17
CA LEU A 128 -4.04 6.02 -2.48
C LEU A 128 -2.98 5.12 -3.11
N TYR A 129 -3.21 3.84 -3.02
CA TYR A 129 -2.35 2.82 -3.65
C TYR A 129 -2.67 2.65 -5.15
N GLN A 130 -2.00 1.72 -5.80
CA GLN A 130 -2.35 1.21 -7.12
C GLN A 130 -3.77 0.65 -7.13
N PHE A 131 -4.33 0.33 -8.30
CA PHE A 131 -5.67 -0.25 -8.38
C PHE A 131 -5.76 -1.53 -7.55
N SER A 132 -6.84 -1.63 -6.77
CA SER A 132 -7.25 -2.88 -6.11
C SER A 132 -7.85 -3.84 -7.14
N LEU A 133 -8.03 -5.11 -6.75
CA LEU A 133 -8.71 -6.10 -7.59
C LEU A 133 -10.08 -5.60 -8.09
N ASN A 134 -10.85 -4.97 -7.22
CA ASN A 134 -12.17 -4.45 -7.60
C ASN A 134 -12.07 -3.28 -8.59
N GLU A 135 -11.07 -2.42 -8.45
CA GLU A 135 -10.83 -1.31 -9.39
C GLU A 135 -10.33 -1.85 -10.75
N VAL A 136 -9.52 -2.92 -10.77
CA VAL A 136 -9.12 -3.61 -12.00
C VAL A 136 -10.33 -4.26 -12.68
N LEU A 137 -11.18 -4.95 -11.93
CA LEU A 137 -12.43 -5.53 -12.47
C LEU A 137 -13.35 -4.46 -13.07
N LYS A 138 -13.50 -3.33 -12.40
CA LYS A 138 -14.24 -2.16 -12.92
C LYS A 138 -13.62 -1.61 -14.21
N SER A 139 -12.29 -1.55 -14.30
CA SER A 139 -11.58 -1.05 -15.47
C SER A 139 -11.78 -1.92 -16.72
N GLU A 140 -11.99 -3.23 -16.54
CA GLU A 140 -12.30 -4.16 -17.62
C GLU A 140 -13.78 -4.11 -18.05
N GLY A 141 -14.64 -3.33 -17.38
CA GLY A 141 -16.07 -3.19 -17.71
C GLY A 141 -16.91 -4.46 -17.48
N GLN A 142 -16.45 -5.38 -16.65
CA GLN A 142 -17.12 -6.64 -16.38
C GLN A 142 -18.42 -6.41 -15.59
N LYS A 143 -19.56 -6.74 -16.17
CA LYS A 143 -20.87 -6.67 -15.49
C LYS A 143 -21.05 -7.83 -14.52
N GLU A 144 -20.63 -9.02 -14.90
CA GLU A 144 -20.64 -10.22 -14.06
C GLU A 144 -19.23 -10.80 -13.96
N VAL A 145 -18.82 -11.13 -12.76
CA VAL A 145 -17.48 -11.69 -12.47
C VAL A 145 -17.62 -13.19 -12.23
N THR A 146 -17.47 -13.96 -13.29
CA THR A 146 -17.42 -15.45 -13.17
C THR A 146 -16.09 -15.90 -12.56
N PRO A 147 -15.99 -17.12 -11.98
CA PRO A 147 -14.74 -17.66 -11.45
C PRO A 147 -13.57 -17.63 -12.46
N ASN A 148 -13.83 -17.92 -13.73
CA ASN A 148 -12.81 -17.88 -14.78
C ASN A 148 -12.33 -16.47 -15.10
N ILE A 149 -13.23 -15.49 -15.12
CA ILE A 149 -12.86 -14.07 -15.28
C ILE A 149 -12.03 -13.62 -14.08
N LEU A 150 -12.46 -13.93 -12.86
CA LEU A 150 -11.75 -13.59 -11.64
C LEU A 150 -10.33 -14.16 -11.64
N LYS A 151 -10.19 -15.46 -11.96
CA LYS A 151 -8.89 -16.13 -12.05
C LYS A 151 -7.96 -15.46 -13.03
N ARG A 152 -8.42 -15.17 -14.25
CA ARG A 152 -7.65 -14.47 -15.29
C ARG A 152 -7.21 -13.07 -14.85
N VAL A 153 -8.11 -12.32 -14.20
CA VAL A 153 -7.80 -10.97 -13.72
C VAL A 153 -6.77 -11.02 -12.60
N ILE A 154 -6.92 -11.94 -11.64
CA ILE A 154 -5.95 -12.15 -10.56
C ILE A 154 -4.57 -12.51 -11.13
N GLU A 155 -4.49 -13.42 -12.11
CA GLU A 155 -3.22 -13.79 -12.76
C GLU A 155 -2.50 -12.58 -13.36
N LYS A 156 -3.22 -11.79 -14.16
CA LYS A 156 -2.66 -10.57 -14.75
C LYS A 156 -2.24 -9.55 -13.67
N HIS A 157 -3.05 -9.43 -12.62
CA HIS A 157 -2.79 -8.50 -11.53
C HIS A 157 -1.58 -8.93 -10.69
N ILE A 158 -1.37 -10.24 -10.48
CA ILE A 158 -0.15 -10.78 -9.86
C ILE A 158 1.08 -10.51 -10.73
N ILE A 159 0.97 -10.64 -12.06
CA ILE A 159 2.11 -10.49 -12.98
C ILE A 159 2.44 -9.02 -13.22
N TYR A 160 1.45 -8.17 -13.51
CA TYR A 160 1.66 -6.79 -13.95
C TYR A 160 1.29 -5.73 -12.90
N GLY A 161 0.77 -6.14 -11.75
CA GLY A 161 0.38 -5.22 -10.68
C GLY A 161 -0.83 -4.35 -11.01
N GLY A 162 -1.07 -3.36 -10.15
CA GLY A 162 -2.24 -2.47 -10.21
C GLY A 162 -1.94 -1.04 -10.64
N TYR A 163 -0.77 -0.71 -11.18
CA TYR A 163 -0.51 0.65 -11.65
C TYR A 163 -1.48 1.05 -12.75
N PRO A 164 -2.23 2.19 -12.63
CA PRO A 164 -3.32 2.53 -13.53
C PRO A 164 -2.95 2.51 -15.02
N LYS A 165 -1.80 3.10 -15.38
CA LYS A 165 -1.34 3.10 -16.78
C LYS A 165 -1.03 1.69 -17.30
N VAL A 166 -0.46 0.84 -16.45
CA VAL A 166 -0.12 -0.56 -16.78
C VAL A 166 -1.37 -1.41 -16.92
N VAL A 167 -2.35 -1.25 -16.01
CA VAL A 167 -3.62 -1.97 -16.08
C VAL A 167 -4.39 -1.64 -17.36
N LEU A 168 -4.40 -0.36 -17.76
CA LEU A 168 -5.13 0.11 -18.95
C LEU A 168 -4.40 -0.18 -20.28
N GLU A 169 -3.12 -0.53 -20.25
CA GLU A 169 -2.36 -0.96 -21.41
C GLU A 169 -2.84 -2.35 -21.84
N LYS A 170 -2.81 -2.64 -23.13
CA LYS A 170 -3.26 -3.94 -23.70
C LYS A 170 -2.10 -4.87 -24.01
N ASP A 171 -0.99 -4.31 -24.48
CA ASP A 171 0.20 -5.06 -24.86
C ASP A 171 1.06 -5.43 -23.66
N ASN A 172 1.37 -6.72 -23.51
CA ASN A 172 2.13 -7.23 -22.38
C ASN A 172 3.59 -6.73 -22.38
N SER A 173 4.23 -6.62 -23.55
CA SER A 173 5.61 -6.11 -23.65
C SER A 173 5.69 -4.64 -23.22
N SER A 174 4.69 -3.85 -23.63
CA SER A 174 4.57 -2.45 -23.18
C SER A 174 4.35 -2.34 -21.66
N LYS A 175 3.56 -3.24 -21.06
CA LYS A 175 3.40 -3.29 -19.59
C LYS A 175 4.72 -3.54 -18.86
N GLU A 176 5.50 -4.50 -19.34
CA GLU A 176 6.81 -4.82 -18.77
C GLU A 176 7.77 -3.63 -18.85
N THR A 177 7.83 -2.99 -20.03
CA THR A 177 8.65 -1.79 -20.24
C THR A 177 8.23 -0.66 -19.30
N MET A 178 6.93 -0.36 -19.23
CA MET A 178 6.42 0.68 -18.32
C MET A 178 6.78 0.41 -16.86
N LEU A 179 6.71 -0.84 -16.41
CA LEU A 179 7.05 -1.20 -15.02
C LEU A 179 8.55 -1.08 -14.75
N LYS A 180 9.40 -1.48 -15.71
CA LYS A 180 10.86 -1.33 -15.59
C LYS A 180 11.25 0.16 -15.55
N ASP A 181 10.69 0.98 -16.42
CA ASP A 181 10.94 2.42 -16.44
C ASP A 181 10.46 3.09 -15.14
N LEU A 182 9.28 2.68 -14.63
CA LEU A 182 8.76 3.19 -13.38
C LEU A 182 9.64 2.80 -12.18
N TYR A 183 10.15 1.56 -12.16
CA TYR A 183 11.10 1.12 -11.14
C TYR A 183 12.38 1.97 -11.15
N GLN A 184 12.97 2.20 -12.32
CA GLN A 184 14.17 3.04 -12.44
C GLN A 184 13.91 4.48 -11.94
N LEU A 185 12.78 5.08 -12.33
CA LEU A 185 12.40 6.39 -11.84
C LEU A 185 12.20 6.42 -10.32
N MET A 186 11.58 5.37 -9.76
CA MET A 186 11.32 5.25 -8.34
C MET A 186 12.61 5.11 -7.53
N ILE A 187 13.53 4.25 -7.97
CA ILE A 187 14.83 4.07 -7.31
C ILE A 187 15.65 5.35 -7.34
N LEU A 188 15.78 6.00 -8.50
CA LEU A 188 16.64 7.17 -8.65
C LEU A 188 16.05 8.45 -8.05
N LYS A 189 14.76 8.74 -8.28
CA LYS A 189 14.13 9.99 -7.82
C LYS A 189 13.51 9.89 -6.44
N ASP A 190 12.74 8.85 -6.18
CA ASP A 190 11.94 8.78 -4.96
C ASP A 190 12.71 8.14 -3.80
N VAL A 191 13.65 7.24 -4.07
CA VAL A 191 14.49 6.61 -3.04
C VAL A 191 15.84 7.30 -2.94
N ALA A 192 16.70 7.21 -3.96
CA ALA A 192 18.08 7.66 -3.86
C ALA A 192 18.18 9.17 -3.61
N ARG A 193 17.49 9.99 -4.42
CA ARG A 193 17.53 11.46 -4.28
C ARG A 193 16.92 11.95 -2.96
N THR A 194 15.73 11.42 -2.60
CA THR A 194 15.02 11.87 -1.39
C THR A 194 15.77 11.54 -0.10
N PHE A 195 16.51 10.42 -0.07
CA PHE A 195 17.22 9.96 1.11
C PHE A 195 18.74 10.15 1.04
N ASN A 196 19.24 10.91 0.05
CA ASN A 196 20.65 11.18 -0.19
C ASN A 196 21.48 9.87 -0.18
N ILE A 197 21.07 8.93 -1.06
CA ILE A 197 21.76 7.66 -1.27
C ILE A 197 22.67 7.79 -2.49
N GLU A 198 23.97 7.72 -2.29
CA GLU A 198 24.99 7.81 -3.35
C GLU A 198 25.22 6.45 -4.01
N ASP A 199 25.30 5.35 -3.22
CA ASP A 199 25.46 3.98 -3.74
C ASP A 199 24.11 3.43 -4.24
N THR A 200 23.71 3.87 -5.42
CA THR A 200 22.49 3.36 -6.09
C THR A 200 22.62 1.90 -6.51
N ALA A 201 23.82 1.44 -6.85
CA ALA A 201 24.06 0.05 -7.20
C ALA A 201 23.87 -0.88 -6.00
N GLY A 202 24.30 -0.49 -4.80
CA GLY A 202 24.04 -1.22 -3.56
C GLY A 202 22.55 -1.23 -3.20
N LEU A 203 21.85 -0.11 -3.43
CA LEU A 203 20.41 -0.02 -3.26
C LEU A 203 19.65 -0.97 -4.20
N GLU A 204 20.04 -1.01 -5.48
CA GLU A 204 19.42 -1.91 -6.47
C GLU A 204 19.68 -3.38 -6.16
N ARG A 205 20.92 -3.75 -5.77
CA ARG A 205 21.23 -5.13 -5.34
C ARG A 205 20.38 -5.55 -4.15
N LEU A 206 20.19 -4.66 -3.16
CA LEU A 206 19.32 -4.95 -2.02
C LEU A 206 17.87 -5.12 -2.47
N ALA A 207 17.35 -4.23 -3.33
CA ALA A 207 15.98 -4.34 -3.84
C ALA A 207 15.76 -5.66 -4.59
N GLN A 208 16.71 -6.07 -5.45
CA GLN A 208 16.67 -7.36 -6.16
C GLN A 208 16.67 -8.53 -5.18
N TYR A 209 17.56 -8.54 -4.18
CA TYR A 209 17.57 -9.59 -3.16
C TYR A 209 16.21 -9.70 -2.45
N LEU A 210 15.66 -8.57 -2.01
CA LEU A 210 14.36 -8.52 -1.34
C LEU A 210 13.21 -9.00 -2.24
N SER A 211 13.29 -8.77 -3.56
CA SER A 211 12.27 -9.25 -4.49
C SER A 211 12.22 -10.78 -4.60
N HIS A 212 13.33 -11.46 -4.36
CA HIS A 212 13.38 -12.93 -4.29
C HIS A 212 13.08 -13.49 -2.89
N SER A 213 13.13 -12.64 -1.85
CA SER A 213 12.96 -13.02 -0.43
C SER A 213 11.60 -12.57 0.14
N VAL A 214 10.62 -12.31 -0.71
CA VAL A 214 9.27 -11.87 -0.31
C VAL A 214 8.63 -12.82 0.70
N GLY A 215 8.01 -12.27 1.75
CA GLY A 215 7.35 -13.03 2.82
C GLY A 215 8.33 -13.71 3.79
N ASN A 216 9.64 -13.47 3.67
CA ASN A 216 10.63 -13.97 4.60
C ASN A 216 10.94 -12.94 5.70
N LEU A 217 11.46 -13.41 6.81
CA LEU A 217 11.94 -12.58 7.91
C LEU A 217 13.21 -11.82 7.47
N ILE A 218 13.29 -10.54 7.80
CA ILE A 218 14.45 -9.70 7.50
C ILE A 218 15.45 -9.81 8.63
N SER A 219 16.71 -10.13 8.30
CA SER A 219 17.87 -9.95 9.17
C SER A 219 18.84 -8.98 8.51
N TYR A 220 19.00 -7.80 9.10
CA TYR A 220 19.93 -6.78 8.59
C TYR A 220 21.39 -7.25 8.60
N GLU A 221 21.77 -8.09 9.57
CA GLU A 221 23.11 -8.67 9.68
C GLU A 221 23.36 -9.73 8.58
N ALA A 222 22.36 -10.55 8.25
CA ALA A 222 22.47 -11.51 7.16
C ALA A 222 22.59 -10.79 5.81
N LEU A 223 21.72 -9.82 5.55
CA LEU A 223 21.75 -9.00 4.32
C LEU A 223 23.05 -8.24 4.17
N SER A 224 23.58 -7.69 5.28
CA SER A 224 24.88 -7.00 5.32
C SER A 224 26.01 -7.90 4.82
N ARG A 225 26.09 -9.12 5.32
CA ARG A 225 27.13 -10.09 4.92
C ARG A 225 26.99 -10.53 3.45
N GLU A 226 25.76 -10.81 3.01
CA GLU A 226 25.52 -11.31 1.65
C GLU A 226 25.75 -10.25 0.57
N LEU A 227 25.40 -8.99 0.88
CA LEU A 227 25.50 -7.90 -0.10
C LEU A 227 26.77 -7.05 0.01
N GLY A 228 27.61 -7.29 1.02
CA GLY A 228 28.81 -6.49 1.25
C GLY A 228 28.52 -5.05 1.66
N LEU A 229 27.38 -4.80 2.30
CA LEU A 229 26.95 -3.49 2.83
C LEU A 229 27.06 -3.47 4.36
N SER A 230 27.16 -2.30 4.98
CA SER A 230 27.02 -2.23 6.44
C SER A 230 25.58 -2.49 6.87
N SER A 231 25.35 -3.07 8.07
CA SER A 231 23.99 -3.28 8.59
C SER A 231 23.22 -1.97 8.73
N LEU A 232 23.90 -0.85 9.02
CA LEU A 232 23.32 0.49 9.07
C LEU A 232 22.88 0.96 7.69
N THR A 233 23.69 0.70 6.66
CA THR A 233 23.34 1.01 5.26
C THR A 233 22.13 0.20 4.80
N VAL A 234 22.11 -1.11 5.08
CA VAL A 234 20.95 -1.96 4.77
C VAL A 234 19.69 -1.41 5.42
N LYS A 235 19.75 -1.07 6.72
CA LYS A 235 18.61 -0.48 7.43
C LYS A 235 18.16 0.84 6.79
N LYS A 236 19.10 1.75 6.47
CA LYS A 236 18.81 3.02 5.79
C LYS A 236 18.10 2.78 4.45
N TYR A 237 18.56 1.82 3.65
CA TYR A 237 17.99 1.52 2.34
C TYR A 237 16.58 0.90 2.46
N VAL A 238 16.37 -0.04 3.38
CA VAL A 238 15.06 -0.61 3.67
C VAL A 238 14.08 0.48 4.13
N ASP A 239 14.49 1.36 5.04
CA ASP A 239 13.68 2.48 5.53
C ASP A 239 13.32 3.44 4.37
N ALA A 240 14.27 3.70 3.46
CA ALA A 240 14.04 4.57 2.30
C ALA A 240 13.05 3.96 1.30
N MET A 241 13.21 2.66 0.99
CA MET A 241 12.27 1.92 0.11
C MET A 241 10.87 1.84 0.69
N GLU A 242 10.73 1.64 2.01
CA GLU A 242 9.42 1.62 2.68
C GLU A 242 8.73 2.99 2.64
N LYS A 243 9.45 4.06 2.96
CA LYS A 243 8.93 5.43 2.92
C LYS A 243 8.59 5.92 1.50
N SER A 244 9.14 5.27 0.48
CA SER A 244 8.83 5.50 -0.93
C SER A 244 7.76 4.55 -1.48
N TYR A 245 7.07 3.79 -0.63
CA TYR A 245 6.02 2.84 -1.02
C TYR A 245 6.46 1.72 -1.97
N LEU A 246 7.73 1.33 -1.97
CA LEU A 246 8.19 0.17 -2.72
C LEU A 246 7.89 -1.12 -1.95
N ILE A 247 8.18 -1.13 -0.66
CA ILE A 247 8.03 -2.27 0.25
C ILE A 247 7.31 -1.88 1.53
N VAL A 248 6.87 -2.87 2.29
CA VAL A 248 6.33 -2.73 3.66
C VAL A 248 6.92 -3.80 4.55
N ARG A 249 7.30 -3.42 5.77
CA ARG A 249 7.67 -4.34 6.84
C ARG A 249 6.44 -4.69 7.66
N VAL A 250 6.11 -5.96 7.72
CA VAL A 250 4.98 -6.50 8.47
C VAL A 250 5.47 -7.00 9.83
N PRO A 251 5.02 -6.40 10.95
CA PRO A 251 5.43 -6.81 12.28
C PRO A 251 4.76 -8.12 12.69
N PRO A 252 5.37 -8.89 13.59
CA PRO A 252 4.73 -10.04 14.20
C PRO A 252 3.63 -9.64 15.18
N LEU A 253 2.62 -10.49 15.34
CA LEU A 253 1.63 -10.36 16.41
C LEU A 253 2.19 -10.95 17.70
N PHE A 254 2.25 -10.16 18.76
CA PHE A 254 2.56 -10.61 20.11
C PHE A 254 1.56 -10.07 21.14
N LYS A 255 1.30 -10.86 22.20
CA LYS A 255 0.55 -10.35 23.38
C LYS A 255 1.29 -9.18 24.04
N ASN A 256 2.62 -9.22 24.06
CA ASN A 256 3.47 -8.13 24.55
C ASN A 256 3.87 -7.20 23.39
N LYS A 257 3.31 -5.99 23.36
CA LYS A 257 3.54 -4.99 22.31
C LYS A 257 5.01 -4.60 22.11
N LEU A 258 5.83 -4.62 23.16
CA LEU A 258 7.27 -4.34 23.04
C LEU A 258 7.99 -5.38 22.16
N LYS A 259 7.54 -6.64 22.20
CA LYS A 259 8.10 -7.68 21.33
C LYS A 259 7.76 -7.48 19.85
N GLU A 260 6.62 -6.88 19.55
CA GLU A 260 6.25 -6.55 18.16
C GLU A 260 7.27 -5.59 17.53
N ILE A 261 7.82 -4.66 18.32
CA ILE A 261 8.77 -3.63 17.86
C ILE A 261 10.18 -4.19 17.60
N VAL A 262 10.64 -5.12 18.46
CA VAL A 262 12.04 -5.57 18.45
C VAL A 262 12.27 -6.87 17.68
N LYS A 263 11.21 -7.61 17.35
CA LYS A 263 11.31 -8.87 16.60
C LYS A 263 11.41 -8.60 15.10
N GLN A 264 11.94 -9.59 14.38
CA GLN A 264 12.09 -9.52 12.93
C GLN A 264 10.73 -9.31 12.26
N HIS A 265 10.73 -8.53 11.19
CA HIS A 265 9.56 -8.27 10.35
C HIS A 265 9.63 -9.14 9.09
N LYS A 266 8.49 -9.51 8.57
CA LYS A 266 8.38 -9.99 7.19
C LYS A 266 8.37 -8.80 6.23
N LEU A 267 8.79 -9.02 4.99
CA LEU A 267 8.82 -7.97 3.97
C LEU A 267 7.96 -8.36 2.78
N TYR A 268 7.16 -7.40 2.32
CA TYR A 268 6.34 -7.51 1.11
C TYR A 268 6.48 -6.27 0.24
N PHE A 269 6.31 -6.45 -1.07
CA PHE A 269 6.18 -5.33 -2.00
C PHE A 269 4.74 -4.80 -1.96
N VAL A 270 4.61 -3.48 -2.09
CA VAL A 270 3.29 -2.82 -2.16
C VAL A 270 2.52 -3.23 -3.42
N ASP A 271 3.24 -3.53 -4.50
CA ASP A 271 2.68 -3.96 -5.77
C ASP A 271 3.49 -5.12 -6.37
N THR A 272 2.79 -6.18 -6.79
CA THR A 272 3.43 -7.39 -7.33
C THR A 272 4.05 -7.18 -8.70
N GLY A 273 3.48 -6.32 -9.55
CA GLY A 273 4.07 -5.96 -10.84
C GLY A 273 5.39 -5.21 -10.66
N MET A 274 5.45 -4.30 -9.68
CA MET A 274 6.69 -3.62 -9.29
C MET A 274 7.73 -4.62 -8.76
N ARG A 275 7.32 -5.57 -7.90
CA ARG A 275 8.20 -6.67 -7.45
C ARG A 275 8.78 -7.45 -8.65
N ASN A 276 7.94 -7.76 -9.64
CA ASN A 276 8.34 -8.49 -10.82
C ASN A 276 9.30 -7.69 -11.72
N ALA A 277 9.11 -6.36 -11.81
CA ALA A 277 10.04 -5.46 -12.48
C ALA A 277 11.41 -5.44 -11.79
N VAL A 278 11.45 -5.35 -10.46
CA VAL A 278 12.69 -5.42 -9.66
C VAL A 278 13.40 -6.76 -9.87
N ALA A 279 12.67 -7.87 -9.85
CA ALA A 279 13.20 -9.21 -10.09
C ALA A 279 13.54 -9.47 -11.57
N ASN A 280 13.18 -8.55 -12.47
CA ASN A 280 13.24 -8.72 -13.91
C ASN A 280 12.61 -10.03 -14.40
N SER A 281 11.45 -10.39 -13.81
CA SER A 281 10.76 -11.67 -14.07
C SER A 281 9.25 -11.48 -14.02
N PHE A 282 8.61 -11.46 -15.18
CA PHE A 282 7.14 -11.37 -15.33
C PHE A 282 6.50 -12.74 -15.54
N TYR A 283 7.04 -13.72 -14.87
CA TYR A 283 6.57 -15.09 -14.85
C TYR A 283 6.54 -15.61 -13.41
N ALA A 284 5.52 -16.39 -13.06
CA ALA A 284 5.36 -17.01 -11.75
C ALA A 284 5.55 -18.54 -11.86
N PRO A 285 6.78 -19.05 -11.79
CA PRO A 285 7.02 -20.48 -11.79
C PRO A 285 6.38 -21.12 -10.54
N PRO A 286 6.06 -22.42 -10.57
CA PRO A 286 5.38 -23.11 -9.47
C PRO A 286 6.04 -22.90 -8.10
N GLU A 287 7.37 -22.86 -8.05
CA GLU A 287 8.17 -22.76 -6.83
C GLU A 287 7.96 -21.43 -6.08
N ILE A 288 7.72 -20.34 -6.82
CA ILE A 288 7.51 -19.00 -6.23
C ILE A 288 6.05 -18.56 -6.23
N LYS A 289 5.15 -19.35 -6.87
CA LYS A 289 3.72 -18.99 -7.02
C LYS A 289 3.05 -18.74 -5.67
N GLY A 290 3.38 -19.55 -4.65
CA GLY A 290 2.86 -19.37 -3.29
C GLY A 290 3.26 -18.04 -2.67
N LYS A 291 4.54 -17.67 -2.76
CA LYS A 291 5.07 -16.41 -2.21
C LYS A 291 4.57 -15.18 -2.97
N LEU A 292 4.39 -15.28 -4.29
CA LEU A 292 3.76 -14.21 -5.07
C LEU A 292 2.30 -14.03 -4.72
N LEU A 293 1.56 -15.12 -4.52
CA LEU A 293 0.18 -15.08 -4.07
C LEU A 293 0.08 -14.46 -2.66
N GLU A 294 0.96 -14.85 -1.74
CA GLU A 294 1.04 -14.26 -0.40
C GLU A 294 1.29 -12.74 -0.49
N ASN A 295 2.27 -12.29 -1.29
CA ASN A 295 2.49 -10.85 -1.52
C ASN A 295 1.28 -10.16 -2.16
N TYR A 296 0.59 -10.81 -3.08
CA TYR A 296 -0.59 -10.26 -3.71
C TYR A 296 -1.73 -10.06 -2.70
N ILE A 297 -2.02 -11.07 -1.86
CA ILE A 297 -3.01 -10.95 -0.79
C ILE A 297 -2.63 -9.84 0.18
N PHE A 298 -1.35 -9.76 0.59
CA PHE A 298 -0.86 -8.64 1.40
C PHE A 298 -1.15 -7.28 0.75
N SER A 299 -0.82 -7.14 -0.55
CA SER A 299 -1.08 -5.91 -1.32
C SER A 299 -2.57 -5.53 -1.29
N GLU A 300 -3.46 -6.49 -1.49
CA GLU A 300 -4.89 -6.24 -1.47
C GLU A 300 -5.42 -5.88 -0.07
N LEU A 301 -4.88 -6.49 0.99
CA LEU A 301 -5.22 -6.14 2.37
C LEU A 301 -4.85 -4.68 2.71
N ILE A 302 -3.63 -4.24 2.37
CA ILE A 302 -3.25 -2.84 2.63
C ILE A 302 -4.02 -1.83 1.78
N LYS A 303 -4.37 -2.17 0.53
CA LYS A 303 -5.26 -1.34 -0.32
C LYS A 303 -6.67 -1.25 0.25
N ALA A 304 -7.15 -2.31 0.90
CA ALA A 304 -8.40 -2.29 1.66
C ALA A 304 -8.29 -1.49 2.97
N GLY A 305 -7.07 -1.02 3.33
CA GLY A 305 -6.80 -0.24 4.54
C GLY A 305 -6.64 -1.09 5.79
N GLU A 306 -6.31 -2.39 5.65
CA GLU A 306 -6.05 -3.26 6.78
C GLU A 306 -4.69 -3.00 7.41
N THR A 307 -4.63 -3.08 8.74
CA THR A 307 -3.37 -3.16 9.48
C THR A 307 -3.00 -4.62 9.64
N VAL A 308 -1.98 -5.03 8.91
CA VAL A 308 -1.59 -6.43 8.78
C VAL A 308 -0.43 -6.78 9.71
N LYS A 309 -0.52 -7.92 10.38
CA LYS A 309 0.56 -8.57 11.13
C LYS A 309 0.71 -10.00 10.65
N TYR A 310 1.85 -10.64 10.95
CA TYR A 310 1.98 -12.10 10.85
C TYR A 310 2.05 -12.70 12.25
N TRP A 311 1.81 -14.01 12.37
CA TRP A 311 2.02 -14.71 13.64
C TRP A 311 2.94 -15.89 13.48
N GLN A 312 3.85 -16.05 14.45
CA GLN A 312 4.73 -17.19 14.54
C GLN A 312 4.88 -17.66 15.98
N SER A 313 4.71 -18.96 16.19
CA SER A 313 4.92 -19.59 17.50
C SER A 313 6.41 -19.90 17.74
N LYS A 314 6.76 -20.26 18.99
CA LYS A 314 8.12 -20.74 19.30
C LYS A 314 8.49 -22.03 18.57
N ASN A 315 7.50 -22.84 18.19
CA ASN A 315 7.67 -24.11 17.49
C ASN A 315 7.52 -23.96 15.96
N ASN A 316 7.76 -22.76 15.43
CA ASN A 316 7.68 -22.43 14.01
C ASN A 316 6.31 -22.68 13.34
N ALA A 317 5.22 -22.80 14.11
CA ALA A 317 3.89 -22.69 13.53
C ALA A 317 3.66 -21.23 13.12
N GLU A 318 3.19 -20.98 11.89
CA GLU A 318 3.08 -19.66 11.30
C GLU A 318 1.69 -19.48 10.68
N VAL A 319 1.09 -18.27 10.88
CA VAL A 319 -0.08 -17.79 10.15
C VAL A 319 0.37 -16.59 9.34
N ASP A 320 0.08 -16.62 8.03
CA ASP A 320 0.59 -15.65 7.07
C ASP A 320 0.21 -14.22 7.44
N PHE A 321 -1.07 -13.98 7.71
CA PHE A 321 -1.56 -12.67 8.11
C PHE A 321 -2.56 -12.76 9.26
N VAL A 322 -2.56 -11.72 10.08
CA VAL A 322 -3.58 -11.47 11.10
C VAL A 322 -4.01 -10.01 10.97
N VAL A 323 -5.30 -9.78 10.79
CA VAL A 323 -5.92 -8.46 10.83
C VAL A 323 -6.76 -8.32 12.09
N GLN A 324 -7.10 -7.08 12.49
CA GLN A 324 -7.86 -6.83 13.72
C GLN A 324 -9.05 -5.91 13.42
N HIS A 325 -10.26 -6.37 13.75
CA HIS A 325 -11.49 -5.59 13.66
C HIS A 325 -12.22 -5.63 15.00
N GLY A 326 -12.67 -4.47 15.50
CA GLY A 326 -13.43 -4.39 16.75
C GLY A 326 -12.78 -5.08 17.96
N GLY A 327 -11.46 -5.25 17.96
CA GLY A 327 -10.74 -6.01 18.99
C GLY A 327 -10.58 -7.50 18.68
N GLU A 328 -11.31 -8.06 17.73
CA GLU A 328 -11.19 -9.44 17.24
C GLU A 328 -9.95 -9.60 16.36
N LEU A 329 -9.21 -10.70 16.56
CA LEU A 329 -8.08 -11.10 15.72
C LEU A 329 -8.55 -12.10 14.66
N ILE A 330 -8.39 -11.77 13.38
CA ILE A 330 -8.82 -12.59 12.27
C ILE A 330 -7.58 -13.18 11.58
N PRO A 331 -7.27 -14.48 11.76
CA PRO A 331 -6.17 -15.14 11.06
C PRO A 331 -6.53 -15.40 9.60
N ILE A 332 -5.55 -15.20 8.72
CA ILE A 332 -5.66 -15.41 7.28
C ILE A 332 -4.47 -16.26 6.83
N GLU A 333 -4.76 -17.43 6.31
CA GLU A 333 -3.80 -18.36 5.72
C GLU A 333 -3.93 -18.33 4.19
N VAL A 334 -2.82 -18.31 3.45
CA VAL A 334 -2.81 -18.26 1.99
C VAL A 334 -2.43 -19.61 1.41
N LYS A 335 -3.24 -20.14 0.50
CA LYS A 335 -3.02 -21.42 -0.16
C LYS A 335 -3.14 -21.27 -1.68
N VAL A 336 -2.21 -21.86 -2.44
CA VAL A 336 -2.34 -21.90 -3.90
C VAL A 336 -3.54 -22.75 -4.30
N LYS A 337 -3.73 -23.88 -3.63
CA LYS A 337 -4.83 -24.82 -3.90
C LYS A 337 -5.46 -25.33 -2.61
N VAL A 338 -6.78 -25.42 -2.61
CA VAL A 338 -7.59 -26.00 -1.53
C VAL A 338 -8.43 -27.14 -2.10
N ASP A 339 -8.40 -28.30 -1.46
CA ASP A 339 -9.15 -29.52 -1.85
C ASP A 339 -10.41 -29.79 -0.99
N GLY A 340 -10.71 -28.88 -0.06
CA GLY A 340 -11.87 -28.96 0.84
C GLY A 340 -11.75 -29.96 2.00
N LYS A 341 -10.72 -30.84 2.02
CA LYS A 341 -10.62 -31.91 3.03
C LYS A 341 -9.79 -31.54 4.26
N HIS A 342 -8.79 -30.68 4.12
CA HIS A 342 -7.86 -30.30 5.19
C HIS A 342 -7.67 -28.78 5.24
N LEU A 343 -8.78 -28.06 5.51
CA LEU A 343 -8.76 -26.60 5.51
C LEU A 343 -7.91 -26.04 6.66
N ILE A 344 -8.01 -26.63 7.84
CA ILE A 344 -7.38 -26.14 9.07
C ILE A 344 -6.10 -26.91 9.36
N GLY A 345 -4.95 -26.33 8.94
CA GLY A 345 -3.63 -26.88 9.20
C GLY A 345 -3.18 -26.69 10.66
N ARG A 346 -2.07 -27.36 11.04
CA ARG A 346 -1.53 -27.33 12.42
C ARG A 346 -1.20 -25.90 12.89
N SER A 347 -0.70 -25.07 12.00
CA SER A 347 -0.37 -23.67 12.34
C SER A 347 -1.62 -22.87 12.73
N LEU A 348 -2.67 -22.99 11.93
CA LEU A 348 -3.94 -22.31 12.21
C LEU A 348 -4.61 -22.85 13.48
N GLN A 349 -4.57 -24.18 13.71
CA GLN A 349 -5.01 -24.79 14.98
C GLN A 349 -4.27 -24.19 16.19
N SER A 350 -2.94 -24.10 16.12
CA SER A 350 -2.11 -23.52 17.17
C SER A 350 -2.46 -22.04 17.44
N PHE A 351 -2.77 -21.28 16.39
CA PHE A 351 -3.23 -19.90 16.54
C PHE A 351 -4.59 -19.83 17.23
N ILE A 352 -5.56 -20.64 16.76
CA ILE A 352 -6.91 -20.69 17.35
C ILE A 352 -6.85 -21.05 18.84
N GLU A 353 -6.03 -22.01 19.22
CA GLU A 353 -5.86 -22.40 20.64
C GLU A 353 -5.25 -21.27 21.49
N ALA A 354 -4.33 -20.48 20.90
CA ALA A 354 -3.62 -19.42 21.63
C ALA A 354 -4.45 -18.14 21.78
N TYR A 355 -5.26 -17.79 20.80
CA TYR A 355 -5.95 -16.49 20.70
C TYR A 355 -7.48 -16.59 20.71
N LYS A 356 -8.04 -17.77 20.44
CA LYS A 356 -9.49 -18.05 20.45
C LYS A 356 -10.31 -17.08 19.58
N PRO A 357 -9.93 -16.87 18.30
CA PRO A 357 -10.72 -16.03 17.40
C PRO A 357 -12.08 -16.70 17.15
N GLU A 358 -13.11 -15.91 16.88
CA GLU A 358 -14.43 -16.42 16.50
C GLU A 358 -14.42 -16.97 15.07
N ARG A 359 -13.57 -16.39 14.22
CA ARG A 359 -13.46 -16.75 12.80
C ARG A 359 -12.06 -16.51 12.23
N GLY A 360 -11.86 -17.04 11.02
CA GLY A 360 -10.66 -16.82 10.21
C GLY A 360 -10.88 -17.26 8.77
N PHE A 361 -9.85 -17.10 7.95
CA PHE A 361 -9.95 -17.38 6.52
C PHE A 361 -8.76 -18.19 6.01
N VAL A 362 -9.04 -19.08 5.06
CA VAL A 362 -8.06 -19.66 4.16
C VAL A 362 -8.33 -19.08 2.77
N VAL A 363 -7.41 -18.27 2.28
CA VAL A 363 -7.55 -17.61 0.98
C VAL A 363 -6.86 -18.45 -0.08
N PHE A 364 -7.61 -18.84 -1.10
CA PHE A 364 -7.09 -19.71 -2.15
C PHE A 364 -7.09 -19.04 -3.53
N TYR A 365 -6.18 -19.52 -4.37
CA TYR A 365 -6.13 -19.17 -5.78
C TYR A 365 -6.91 -20.20 -6.64
N GLU A 366 -6.79 -21.51 -6.32
CA GLU A 366 -7.52 -22.61 -6.95
C GLU A 366 -8.28 -23.43 -5.89
N GLY A 367 -9.58 -23.62 -6.11
CA GLY A 367 -10.44 -24.37 -5.20
C GLY A 367 -11.87 -23.88 -5.24
N GLU A 368 -12.67 -24.47 -4.38
CA GLU A 368 -14.07 -24.09 -4.18
C GLU A 368 -14.28 -23.54 -2.78
N PRO A 369 -15.18 -22.53 -2.62
CA PRO A 369 -15.55 -22.03 -1.31
C PRO A 369 -16.07 -23.15 -0.41
N SER A 370 -15.59 -23.17 0.83
CA SER A 370 -16.01 -24.13 1.85
C SER A 370 -15.86 -23.53 3.24
N ALA A 371 -16.41 -24.18 4.24
CA ALA A 371 -16.27 -23.76 5.63
C ALA A 371 -15.96 -24.96 6.50
N SER A 372 -15.24 -24.73 7.58
CA SER A 372 -14.88 -25.71 8.59
C SER A 372 -14.86 -25.05 9.95
N GLU A 373 -15.03 -25.83 11.02
CA GLU A 373 -15.00 -25.33 12.39
C GLU A 373 -13.94 -26.06 13.20
N TYR A 374 -13.25 -25.32 14.08
CA TYR A 374 -12.30 -25.89 15.02
C TYR A 374 -12.37 -25.14 16.35
N LYS A 375 -12.74 -25.85 17.44
CA LYS A 375 -12.82 -25.29 18.80
C LYS A 375 -13.64 -23.99 18.89
N GLY A 376 -14.77 -23.92 18.18
CA GLY A 376 -15.66 -22.75 18.17
C GLY A 376 -15.23 -21.64 17.24
N CYS A 377 -14.12 -21.80 16.50
CA CYS A 377 -13.69 -20.87 15.47
C CYS A 377 -14.17 -21.31 14.09
N SER A 378 -14.91 -20.47 13.38
CA SER A 378 -15.37 -20.71 12.01
C SER A 378 -14.29 -20.29 11.01
N ILE A 379 -13.85 -21.21 10.14
CA ILE A 379 -12.85 -20.94 9.11
C ILE A 379 -13.48 -21.06 7.73
N GLY A 380 -13.53 -19.94 7.01
CA GLY A 380 -14.01 -19.90 5.62
C GLY A 380 -12.86 -20.06 4.62
N ALA A 381 -13.00 -21.00 3.66
CA ALA A 381 -12.18 -21.01 2.47
C ALA A 381 -12.82 -20.11 1.43
N VAL A 382 -12.12 -19.06 1.02
CA VAL A 382 -12.65 -18.00 0.15
C VAL A 382 -11.61 -17.57 -0.90
N ASN A 383 -12.08 -17.07 -2.03
CA ASN A 383 -11.19 -16.33 -2.94
C ASN A 383 -10.89 -14.92 -2.40
N VAL A 384 -9.92 -14.24 -2.99
CA VAL A 384 -9.50 -12.90 -2.53
C VAL A 384 -10.61 -11.86 -2.59
N LYS A 385 -11.51 -11.89 -3.59
CA LYS A 385 -12.62 -10.93 -3.71
C LYS A 385 -13.62 -11.10 -2.57
N ASP A 386 -13.93 -12.33 -2.20
CA ASP A 386 -14.86 -12.65 -1.11
C ASP A 386 -14.22 -12.33 0.26
N LEU A 387 -12.92 -12.58 0.45
CA LEU A 387 -12.18 -12.12 1.62
C LEU A 387 -12.36 -10.61 1.83
N LEU A 388 -12.03 -9.80 0.81
CA LEU A 388 -12.12 -8.35 0.90
C LEU A 388 -13.55 -7.88 1.16
N SER A 389 -14.54 -8.58 0.61
CA SER A 389 -15.95 -8.28 0.83
C SER A 389 -16.39 -8.59 2.28
N ALA A 390 -15.89 -9.69 2.85
CA ALA A 390 -16.14 -10.06 4.24
C ALA A 390 -15.55 -9.04 5.21
N LEU A 391 -14.27 -8.66 5.02
CA LEU A 391 -13.59 -7.67 5.87
C LEU A 391 -14.22 -6.28 5.82
N ARG A 392 -14.81 -5.86 4.67
CA ARG A 392 -15.47 -4.54 4.52
C ARG A 392 -16.83 -4.44 5.19
N LYS A 393 -17.62 -5.51 5.18
CA LYS A 393 -18.94 -5.51 5.84
C LYS A 393 -18.80 -5.18 7.33
N GLU A 394 -17.78 -5.69 7.94
CA GLU A 394 -17.49 -5.55 9.36
C GLU A 394 -17.05 -4.14 9.78
N ARG A 395 -16.33 -3.41 8.90
CA ARG A 395 -15.99 -2.00 9.15
C ARG A 395 -17.18 -1.07 9.16
N LYS A 396 -18.27 -1.43 8.46
CA LYS A 396 -19.48 -0.62 8.47
C LYS A 396 -20.31 -0.82 9.73
N ASP A 397 -20.13 -1.97 10.37
CA ASP A 397 -20.84 -2.35 11.59
C ASP A 397 -20.07 -1.98 12.87
N ASP A 398 -18.81 -1.50 12.75
CA ASP A 398 -17.99 -1.00 13.87
C ASP A 398 -18.05 0.55 13.94
N PRO A 399 -18.83 1.13 14.89
CA PRO A 399 -19.03 2.57 15.00
C PRO A 399 -17.92 3.29 15.77
N SER A 400 -16.65 2.80 15.82
CA SER A 400 -15.55 3.42 16.56
C SER A 400 -14.88 4.59 15.83
#